data_5cb61c7f13d778d88c865e11323942c8
#
_entry.id   5cb61c7f13d778d88c865e11323942c8
#
_cell.length_a   1.000
_cell.length_b   1.000
_cell.length_c   1.000
_cell.angle_alpha   90.00
_cell.angle_beta   90.00
_cell.angle_gamma   90.00
#
_symmetry.space_group_name_H-M   'P 1'
#
loop_
_entity.id
_entity.type
_entity.pdbx_description
1 polymer ?
#
loop_
_entity_poly.entity_id
_entity_poly.type
_entity_poly.pdbx_seq_one_letter_code
_entity_poly.pdbx_strand_id
1 'polypeptide(L)'
;VSLLPAVLYYVGYALLYAPSRRDEEGGGAAALGLLMLLASFVLNFFVLGLSRLREYYADRHSAMIVERGARKLQLALAKIVDATSRLAARGLSMSRYSSFKALLIADPTRAVSDAHYVSGHMRGYALVERLKRRRLTLLDQVEELFSTHPNIVKRLRALDEVAAELGQA
;
A
#
# COMPACT_ATOMS: atom_id res chain seq x y z
N VAL A 1 -3.78 -13.09 8.45
CA VAL A 1 -2.83 -12.28 9.24
C VAL A 1 -3.54 -11.12 9.92
N SER A 2 -4.60 -10.53 9.32
CA SER A 2 -5.38 -9.42 9.89
C SER A 2 -6.29 -9.80 11.08
N LEU A 3 -6.48 -11.08 11.34
CA LEU A 3 -7.31 -11.56 12.44
C LEU A 3 -6.70 -11.22 13.81
N LEU A 4 -5.38 -11.35 13.96
CA LEU A 4 -4.69 -11.13 15.22
C LEU A 4 -4.84 -9.69 15.76
N PRO A 5 -4.61 -8.64 14.97
CA PRO A 5 -4.90 -7.26 15.40
C PRO A 5 -6.35 -7.05 15.79
N ALA A 6 -7.30 -7.64 15.04
CA ALA A 6 -8.73 -7.52 15.34
C ALA A 6 -9.09 -8.16 16.69
N VAL A 7 -8.60 -9.36 16.96
CA VAL A 7 -8.83 -10.04 18.26
C VAL A 7 -8.28 -9.20 19.41
N LEU A 8 -7.05 -8.71 19.30
CA LEU A 8 -6.45 -7.85 20.33
C LEU A 8 -7.25 -6.55 20.53
N TYR A 9 -7.73 -5.97 19.45
CA TYR A 9 -8.58 -4.79 19.54
C TYR A 9 -9.86 -5.05 20.32
N TYR A 10 -10.61 -6.12 19.97
CA TYR A 10 -11.86 -6.43 20.64
C TYR A 10 -11.69 -6.85 22.11
N VAL A 11 -10.64 -7.62 22.42
CA VAL A 11 -10.33 -7.99 23.80
C VAL A 11 -9.90 -6.75 24.60
N GLY A 12 -9.04 -5.91 24.04
CA GLY A 12 -8.62 -4.66 24.68
C GLY A 12 -9.79 -3.72 24.94
N TYR A 13 -10.68 -3.59 23.95
CA TYR A 13 -11.90 -2.81 24.09
C TYR A 13 -12.82 -3.38 25.19
N ALA A 14 -13.05 -4.69 25.20
CA ALA A 14 -13.86 -5.34 26.21
C ALA A 14 -13.32 -5.14 27.63
N LEU A 15 -12.01 -5.19 27.81
CA LEU A 15 -11.34 -4.96 29.11
C LEU A 15 -11.45 -3.50 29.57
N LEU A 16 -11.40 -2.54 28.63
CA LEU A 16 -11.57 -1.12 28.95
C LEU A 16 -12.99 -0.77 29.44
N TYR A 17 -13.99 -1.42 28.86
CA TYR A 17 -15.40 -1.16 29.16
C TYR A 17 -16.04 -2.22 30.06
N ALA A 18 -15.26 -3.21 30.53
CA ALA A 18 -15.74 -4.16 31.53
C ALA A 18 -16.16 -3.40 32.79
N PRO A 19 -17.35 -3.65 33.35
CA PRO A 19 -17.78 -3.02 34.56
C PRO A 19 -16.80 -3.41 35.69
N SER A 20 -15.95 -2.49 36.09
CA SER A 20 -15.06 -2.65 37.21
C SER A 20 -15.91 -2.86 38.45
N ARG A 21 -15.87 -4.07 39.04
CA ARG A 21 -16.27 -4.24 40.44
C ARG A 21 -15.34 -3.33 41.25
N ARG A 22 -15.91 -2.58 42.16
CA ARG A 22 -15.32 -1.49 42.97
C ARG A 22 -14.11 -1.85 43.84
N ASP A 23 -13.49 -2.99 43.62
CA ASP A 23 -12.30 -3.41 44.37
C ASP A 23 -11.04 -2.84 43.69
N GLU A 24 -10.01 -2.55 44.48
CA GLU A 24 -8.78 -1.80 44.14
C GLU A 24 -7.96 -2.34 42.94
N GLU A 25 -8.35 -3.45 42.35
CA GLU A 25 -7.77 -4.09 41.16
C GLU A 25 -8.31 -3.57 39.80
N GLY A 26 -9.32 -2.70 39.79
CA GLY A 26 -9.94 -2.21 38.55
C GLY A 26 -9.00 -1.46 37.61
N GLY A 27 -7.93 -0.88 38.15
CA GLY A 27 -6.90 -0.17 37.36
C GLY A 27 -6.07 -1.12 36.46
N GLY A 28 -5.85 -2.35 36.89
CA GLY A 28 -5.06 -3.34 36.14
C GLY A 28 -5.73 -3.80 34.83
N ALA A 29 -7.04 -4.03 34.88
CA ALA A 29 -7.80 -4.47 33.69
C ALA A 29 -7.85 -3.37 32.62
N ALA A 30 -8.07 -2.11 33.03
CA ALA A 30 -8.07 -0.98 32.12
C ALA A 30 -6.69 -0.73 31.48
N ALA A 31 -5.62 -0.82 32.29
CA ALA A 31 -4.25 -0.70 31.79
C ALA A 31 -3.91 -1.81 30.77
N LEU A 32 -4.30 -3.06 31.07
CA LEU A 32 -4.13 -4.18 30.15
C LEU A 32 -4.94 -3.97 28.86
N GLY A 33 -6.17 -3.48 28.97
CA GLY A 33 -7.03 -3.14 27.81
C GLY A 33 -6.37 -2.10 26.90
N LEU A 34 -5.83 -1.03 27.49
CA LEU A 34 -5.11 0.01 26.75
C LEU A 34 -3.84 -0.57 26.07
N LEU A 35 -3.08 -1.41 26.77
CA LEU A 35 -1.91 -2.06 26.19
C LEU A 35 -2.27 -2.93 24.98
N MET A 36 -3.37 -3.70 25.06
CA MET A 36 -3.84 -4.53 23.95
C MET A 36 -4.30 -3.68 22.75
N LEU A 37 -4.94 -2.53 22.98
CA LEU A 37 -5.30 -1.61 21.90
C LEU A 37 -4.06 -1.02 21.21
N LEU A 38 -3.05 -0.62 21.98
CA LEU A 38 -1.78 -0.14 21.43
C LEU A 38 -1.07 -1.25 20.65
N ALA A 39 -1.02 -2.46 21.19
CA ALA A 39 -0.43 -3.62 20.49
C ALA A 39 -1.19 -3.92 19.18
N SER A 40 -2.53 -3.89 19.19
CA SER A 40 -3.34 -4.04 17.98
C SER A 40 -2.99 -2.98 16.92
N PHE A 41 -2.86 -1.71 17.34
CA PHE A 41 -2.48 -0.63 16.44
C PHE A 41 -1.12 -0.86 15.80
N VAL A 42 -0.10 -1.21 16.59
CA VAL A 42 1.25 -1.52 16.10
C VAL A 42 1.22 -2.70 15.12
N LEU A 43 0.50 -3.78 15.47
CA LEU A 43 0.37 -4.95 14.61
C LEU A 43 -0.30 -4.65 13.26
N ASN A 44 -1.21 -3.67 13.19
CA ASN A 44 -1.78 -3.26 11.91
C ASN A 44 -0.71 -2.72 10.95
N PHE A 45 0.30 -1.97 11.41
CA PHE A 45 1.41 -1.54 10.56
C PHE A 45 2.23 -2.71 10.02
N PHE A 46 2.45 -3.75 10.85
CA PHE A 46 3.11 -4.97 10.37
C PHE A 46 2.29 -5.67 9.28
N VAL A 47 0.96 -5.76 9.44
CA VAL A 47 0.08 -6.36 8.43
C VAL A 47 0.15 -5.58 7.12
N LEU A 48 0.10 -4.23 7.18
CA LEU A 48 0.25 -3.37 6.00
C LEU A 48 1.64 -3.54 5.36
N GLY A 49 2.69 -3.62 6.17
CA GLY A 49 4.06 -3.87 5.71
C GLY A 49 4.20 -5.21 4.99
N LEU A 50 3.65 -6.28 5.56
CA LEU A 50 3.64 -7.61 4.94
C LEU A 50 2.85 -7.63 3.63
N SER A 51 1.75 -6.88 3.54
CA SER A 51 1.00 -6.76 2.29
C SER A 51 1.85 -6.14 1.17
N ARG A 52 2.58 -5.06 1.48
CA ARG A 52 3.50 -4.43 0.53
C ARG A 52 4.66 -5.36 0.13
N LEU A 53 5.22 -6.08 1.10
CA LEU A 53 6.29 -7.03 0.85
C LEU A 53 5.86 -8.15 -0.10
N ARG A 54 4.63 -8.68 0.07
CA ARG A 54 4.05 -9.67 -0.85
C ARG A 54 4.01 -9.18 -2.30
N GLU A 55 3.71 -7.90 -2.53
CA GLU A 55 3.72 -7.35 -3.89
C GLU A 55 5.11 -7.31 -4.50
N TYR A 56 6.14 -6.92 -3.74
CA TYR A 56 7.52 -6.97 -4.23
C TYR A 56 7.96 -8.40 -4.58
N TYR A 57 7.60 -9.39 -3.76
CA TYR A 57 7.88 -10.80 -4.07
C TYR A 57 7.12 -11.27 -5.31
N ALA A 58 5.86 -10.90 -5.46
CA ALA A 58 5.05 -11.24 -6.63
C ALA A 58 5.61 -10.58 -7.91
N ASP A 59 6.03 -9.32 -7.82
CA ASP A 59 6.67 -8.61 -8.93
C ASP A 59 7.97 -9.30 -9.37
N ARG A 60 8.85 -9.63 -8.40
CA ARG A 60 10.09 -10.34 -8.66
C ARG A 60 9.85 -11.72 -9.27
N HIS A 61 8.92 -12.48 -8.72
CA HIS A 61 8.56 -13.81 -9.23
C HIS A 61 8.03 -13.74 -10.67
N SER A 62 7.13 -12.78 -10.94
CA SER A 62 6.61 -12.55 -12.29
C SER A 62 7.71 -12.18 -13.28
N ALA A 63 8.68 -11.37 -12.85
CA ALA A 63 9.82 -11.00 -13.68
C ALA A 63 10.73 -12.18 -14.03
N MET A 64 10.83 -13.18 -13.15
CA MET A 64 11.63 -14.39 -13.38
C MET A 64 10.98 -15.36 -14.35
N ILE A 65 9.64 -15.51 -14.31
CA ILE A 65 8.91 -16.51 -15.10
C ILE A 65 8.69 -16.04 -16.54
N VAL A 66 8.49 -14.72 -16.74
CA VAL A 66 8.13 -14.15 -18.03
C VAL A 66 9.37 -13.59 -18.71
N GLU A 67 9.56 -13.92 -19.99
CA GLU A 67 10.62 -13.33 -20.80
C GLU A 67 10.52 -11.80 -20.80
N ARG A 68 11.58 -11.11 -20.42
CA ARG A 68 11.61 -9.65 -20.16
C ARG A 68 10.50 -9.19 -19.19
N GLY A 69 10.20 -10.04 -18.21
CA GLY A 69 9.07 -9.87 -17.31
C GLY A 69 9.12 -8.57 -16.52
N ALA A 70 10.31 -8.17 -16.04
CA ALA A 70 10.49 -6.92 -15.32
C ALA A 70 10.06 -5.71 -16.16
N ARG A 71 10.49 -5.62 -17.42
CA ARG A 71 10.15 -4.54 -18.34
C ARG A 71 8.67 -4.53 -18.72
N LYS A 72 8.12 -5.71 -19.00
CA LYS A 72 6.69 -5.86 -19.30
C LYS A 72 5.82 -5.42 -18.12
N LEU A 73 6.22 -5.80 -16.89
CA LEU A 73 5.50 -5.43 -15.68
C LEU A 73 5.57 -3.93 -15.39
N GLN A 74 6.75 -3.30 -15.54
CA GLN A 74 6.89 -1.85 -15.43
C GLN A 74 5.94 -1.12 -16.38
N LEU A 75 5.88 -1.57 -17.63
CA LEU A 75 4.99 -0.97 -18.64
C LEU A 75 3.52 -1.16 -18.29
N ALA A 76 3.13 -2.33 -17.79
CA ALA A 76 1.77 -2.62 -17.36
C ALA A 76 1.36 -1.72 -16.18
N LEU A 77 2.20 -1.61 -15.16
CA LEU A 77 1.97 -0.75 -13.99
C LEU A 77 1.85 0.72 -14.40
N ALA A 78 2.75 1.21 -15.26
CA ALA A 78 2.68 2.58 -15.75
C ALA A 78 1.39 2.87 -16.55
N LYS A 79 0.92 1.92 -17.36
CA LYS A 79 -0.36 2.03 -18.07
C LYS A 79 -1.57 2.08 -17.13
N ILE A 80 -1.55 1.30 -16.05
CA ILE A 80 -2.59 1.33 -15.02
C ILE A 80 -2.64 2.71 -14.36
N VAL A 81 -1.50 3.27 -13.98
CA VAL A 81 -1.41 4.61 -13.40
C VAL A 81 -1.93 5.67 -14.39
N ASP A 82 -1.53 5.61 -15.66
CA ASP A 82 -2.03 6.52 -16.69
C ASP A 82 -3.56 6.43 -16.85
N ALA A 83 -4.10 5.22 -16.92
CA ALA A 83 -5.53 5.00 -17.06
C ALA A 83 -6.32 5.54 -15.84
N THR A 84 -5.88 5.23 -14.62
CA THR A 84 -6.52 5.71 -13.39
C THR A 84 -6.42 7.22 -13.24
N SER A 85 -5.28 7.81 -13.60
CA SER A 85 -5.07 9.26 -13.59
C SER A 85 -5.99 10.00 -14.56
N ARG A 86 -6.19 9.44 -15.77
CA ARG A 86 -7.13 10.01 -16.77
C ARG A 86 -8.57 9.92 -16.30
N LEU A 87 -8.96 8.84 -15.63
CA LEU A 87 -10.30 8.70 -15.05
C LEU A 87 -10.53 9.73 -13.95
N ALA A 88 -9.55 9.92 -13.07
CA ALA A 88 -9.58 10.93 -12.02
C ALA A 88 -9.70 12.35 -12.61
N ALA A 89 -8.92 12.68 -13.66
CA ALA A 89 -8.97 13.97 -14.33
C ALA A 89 -10.33 14.27 -15.02
N ARG A 90 -11.09 13.23 -15.35
CA ARG A 90 -12.47 13.36 -15.89
C ARG A 90 -13.54 13.52 -14.81
N GLY A 91 -13.14 13.69 -13.54
CA GLY A 91 -14.07 13.83 -12.41
C GLY A 91 -14.79 12.54 -12.02
N LEU A 92 -14.37 11.39 -12.58
CA LEU A 92 -14.86 10.09 -12.14
C LEU A 92 -14.23 9.77 -10.80
N SER A 93 -14.95 10.11 -9.74
CA SER A 93 -14.50 9.87 -8.38
C SER A 93 -14.34 8.37 -8.13
N MET A 94 -13.09 7.95 -7.98
CA MET A 94 -12.75 6.58 -7.56
C MET A 94 -13.14 6.33 -6.09
N SER A 95 -13.62 7.35 -5.36
CA SER A 95 -14.08 7.21 -3.97
C SER A 95 -15.24 6.22 -3.82
N ARG A 96 -16.10 6.08 -4.86
CA ARG A 96 -17.15 5.07 -4.88
C ARG A 96 -16.62 3.62 -4.83
N TYR A 97 -15.37 3.42 -5.23
CA TYR A 97 -14.69 2.13 -5.22
C TYR A 97 -13.73 1.97 -4.04
N SER A 98 -13.78 2.89 -3.06
CA SER A 98 -12.90 2.84 -1.88
C SER A 98 -13.03 1.53 -1.10
N SER A 99 -14.24 0.94 -1.06
CA SER A 99 -14.48 -0.37 -0.42
C SER A 99 -13.74 -1.53 -1.11
N PHE A 100 -13.39 -1.37 -2.40
CA PHE A 100 -12.65 -2.37 -3.17
C PHE A 100 -11.16 -2.03 -3.29
N LYS A 101 -10.70 -1.00 -2.58
CA LYS A 101 -9.32 -0.50 -2.65
C LYS A 101 -8.27 -1.60 -2.45
N ALA A 102 -8.54 -2.54 -1.55
CA ALA A 102 -7.65 -3.68 -1.28
C ALA A 102 -7.55 -4.68 -2.45
N LEU A 103 -8.51 -4.65 -3.39
CA LEU A 103 -8.54 -5.52 -4.57
C LEU A 103 -7.98 -4.83 -5.81
N LEU A 104 -7.73 -3.52 -5.74
CA LEU A 104 -7.20 -2.76 -6.87
C LEU A 104 -5.67 -2.79 -6.84
N ILE A 105 -5.07 -3.01 -8.00
CA ILE A 105 -3.61 -3.02 -8.18
C ILE A 105 -2.99 -1.63 -7.95
N ALA A 106 -3.77 -0.56 -8.20
CA ALA A 106 -3.35 0.82 -7.97
C ALA A 106 -4.27 1.48 -6.94
N ASP A 107 -3.69 2.26 -6.02
CA ASP A 107 -4.45 3.01 -5.03
C ASP A 107 -5.20 4.18 -5.70
N PRO A 108 -6.55 4.15 -5.72
CA PRO A 108 -7.34 5.20 -6.37
C PRO A 108 -7.19 6.57 -5.69
N THR A 109 -6.79 6.62 -4.43
CA THR A 109 -6.56 7.91 -3.72
C THR A 109 -5.32 8.63 -4.22
N ARG A 110 -4.35 7.89 -4.77
CA ARG A 110 -3.13 8.44 -5.37
C ARG A 110 -3.30 8.79 -6.85
N ALA A 111 -4.36 8.32 -7.50
CA ALA A 111 -4.60 8.59 -8.91
C ALA A 111 -4.66 10.09 -9.24
N VAL A 112 -5.17 10.92 -8.32
CA VAL A 112 -5.24 12.37 -8.49
C VAL A 112 -3.84 13.00 -8.41
N SER A 113 -3.02 12.61 -7.42
CA SER A 113 -1.65 13.12 -7.30
C SER A 113 -0.76 12.63 -8.47
N ASP A 114 -0.96 11.40 -8.92
CA ASP A 114 -0.23 10.85 -10.06
C ASP A 114 -0.66 11.48 -11.40
N ALA A 115 -1.91 11.98 -11.50
CA ALA A 115 -2.41 12.66 -12.71
C ALA A 115 -1.56 13.87 -13.12
N HIS A 116 -1.05 14.63 -12.16
CA HIS A 116 -0.16 15.77 -12.44
C HIS A 116 1.17 15.34 -13.08
N TYR A 117 1.65 14.15 -12.77
CA TYR A 117 2.90 13.61 -13.32
C TYR A 117 2.70 12.89 -14.66
N VAL A 118 1.48 12.42 -14.92
CA VAL A 118 1.12 11.67 -16.14
C VAL A 118 0.55 12.59 -17.22
N SER A 119 0.19 13.85 -16.89
CA SER A 119 -0.36 14.82 -17.85
C SER A 119 0.61 15.04 -19.02
N GLY A 120 0.29 14.42 -20.17
CA GLY A 120 1.06 14.46 -21.40
C GLY A 120 0.82 13.21 -22.24
N HIS A 121 0.99 13.30 -23.57
CA HIS A 121 0.78 12.19 -24.51
C HIS A 121 1.94 11.17 -24.51
N MET A 122 2.64 11.01 -23.38
CA MET A 122 3.71 10.03 -23.27
C MET A 122 3.17 8.62 -23.18
N ARG A 123 3.74 7.71 -23.95
CA ARG A 123 3.36 6.29 -23.99
C ARG A 123 4.59 5.40 -23.86
N GLY A 124 4.37 4.18 -23.42
CA GLY A 124 5.43 3.19 -23.35
C GLY A 124 6.48 3.46 -22.27
N TYR A 125 7.73 3.19 -22.57
CA TYR A 125 8.84 3.33 -21.61
C TYR A 125 9.13 4.77 -21.20
N ALA A 126 8.82 5.76 -22.04
CA ALA A 126 8.95 7.17 -21.66
C ALA A 126 8.07 7.53 -20.44
N LEU A 127 6.90 6.91 -20.32
CA LEU A 127 6.04 7.05 -19.15
C LEU A 127 6.65 6.40 -17.91
N VAL A 128 7.22 5.20 -18.05
CA VAL A 128 7.92 4.50 -16.96
C VAL A 128 9.06 5.37 -16.41
N GLU A 129 9.91 5.90 -17.30
CA GLU A 129 11.04 6.74 -16.93
C GLU A 129 10.58 8.03 -16.23
N ARG A 130 9.51 8.65 -16.71
CA ARG A 130 8.95 9.84 -16.08
C ARG A 130 8.45 9.57 -14.67
N LEU A 131 7.72 8.47 -14.46
CA LEU A 131 7.23 8.06 -13.15
C LEU A 131 8.38 7.75 -12.19
N LYS A 132 9.43 7.06 -12.64
CA LYS A 132 10.62 6.75 -11.83
C LYS A 132 11.38 7.99 -11.36
N ARG A 133 11.39 9.06 -12.16
CA ARG A 133 12.06 10.33 -11.83
C ARG A 133 11.31 11.16 -10.79
N ARG A 134 10.07 10.80 -10.45
CA ARG A 134 9.31 11.48 -9.39
C ARG A 134 10.07 11.40 -8.07
N ARG A 135 10.26 12.55 -7.42
CA ARG A 135 10.79 12.60 -6.05
C ARG A 135 9.67 12.25 -5.08
N LEU A 136 9.95 11.32 -4.18
CA LEU A 136 9.05 10.96 -3.10
C LEU A 136 9.17 11.99 -1.98
N THR A 137 8.06 12.54 -1.57
CA THR A 137 7.96 13.47 -0.45
C THR A 137 7.82 12.71 0.88
N LEU A 138 7.97 13.40 2.00
CA LEU A 138 7.69 12.82 3.32
C LEU A 138 6.21 12.41 3.43
N LEU A 139 5.30 13.17 2.82
CA LEU A 139 3.88 12.82 2.77
C LEU A 139 3.65 11.50 2.03
N ASP A 140 4.30 11.28 0.88
CA ASP A 140 4.23 10.00 0.16
C ASP A 140 4.66 8.81 1.05
N GLN A 141 5.66 9.02 1.92
CA GLN A 141 6.16 7.98 2.82
C GLN A 141 5.18 7.70 3.96
N VAL A 142 4.60 8.75 4.54
CA VAL A 142 3.58 8.62 5.60
C VAL A 142 2.33 7.94 5.04
N GLU A 143 1.83 8.36 3.88
CA GLU A 143 0.70 7.73 3.21
C GLU A 143 0.96 6.23 2.93
N GLU A 144 2.21 5.89 2.56
CA GLU A 144 2.58 4.50 2.31
C GLU A 144 2.51 3.63 3.57
N LEU A 145 2.79 4.18 4.76
CA LEU A 145 2.64 3.44 6.01
C LEU A 145 1.21 2.94 6.24
N PHE A 146 0.22 3.73 5.81
CA PHE A 146 -1.20 3.40 5.93
C PHE A 146 -1.78 2.71 4.69
N SER A 147 -0.96 2.43 3.68
CA SER A 147 -1.38 1.77 2.45
C SER A 147 -1.07 0.26 2.47
N THR A 148 -1.98 -0.53 1.89
CA THR A 148 -1.76 -1.96 1.62
C THR A 148 -0.84 -2.19 0.42
N HIS A 149 -0.67 -1.16 -0.43
CA HIS A 149 0.14 -1.23 -1.65
C HIS A 149 1.38 -0.35 -1.53
N PRO A 150 2.54 -0.79 -2.03
CA PRO A 150 3.73 0.05 -2.06
C PRO A 150 3.57 1.18 -3.08
N ASN A 151 4.36 2.25 -2.88
CA ASN A 151 4.38 3.35 -3.83
C ASN A 151 4.84 2.87 -5.21
N ILE A 152 4.11 3.28 -6.27
CA ILE A 152 4.40 2.86 -7.64
C ILE A 152 5.82 3.19 -8.08
N VAL A 153 6.36 4.34 -7.66
CA VAL A 153 7.73 4.76 -7.99
C VAL A 153 8.74 3.78 -7.39
N LYS A 154 8.52 3.32 -6.16
CA LYS A 154 9.38 2.33 -5.52
C LYS A 154 9.30 0.97 -6.23
N ARG A 155 8.10 0.53 -6.62
CA ARG A 155 7.92 -0.72 -7.39
C ARG A 155 8.65 -0.66 -8.73
N LEU A 156 8.50 0.45 -9.47
CA LEU A 156 9.18 0.62 -10.76
C LEU A 156 10.71 0.61 -10.63
N ARG A 157 11.24 1.21 -9.56
CA ARG A 157 12.69 1.20 -9.27
C ARG A 157 13.17 -0.19 -8.84
N ALA A 158 12.43 -0.88 -7.97
CA ALA A 158 12.75 -2.26 -7.58
C ALA A 158 12.76 -3.22 -8.80
N LEU A 159 11.86 -3.01 -9.75
CA LEU A 159 11.85 -3.77 -11.01
C LEU A 159 13.05 -3.46 -11.91
N ASP A 160 13.67 -2.28 -11.82
CA ASP A 160 14.95 -2.03 -12.51
C ASP A 160 16.08 -2.86 -11.91
N GLU A 161 16.14 -2.96 -10.58
CA GLU A 161 17.12 -3.81 -9.89
C GLU A 161 16.94 -5.26 -10.29
N VAL A 162 15.70 -5.77 -10.29
CA VAL A 162 15.38 -7.12 -10.75
C VAL A 162 15.76 -7.34 -12.23
N ALA A 163 15.49 -6.34 -13.09
CA ALA A 163 15.86 -6.41 -14.51
C ALA A 163 17.37 -6.51 -14.70
N ALA A 164 18.14 -5.76 -13.91
CA ALA A 164 19.61 -5.81 -13.93
C ALA A 164 20.13 -7.18 -13.45
N GLU A 165 19.60 -7.69 -12.32
CA GLU A 165 19.96 -9.00 -11.79
C GLU A 165 19.68 -10.15 -12.78
N LEU A 166 18.60 -10.05 -13.55
CA LEU A 166 18.18 -11.08 -14.52
C LEU A 166 18.76 -10.86 -15.93
N GLY A 167 19.60 -9.85 -16.13
CA GLY A 167 20.15 -9.52 -17.46
C GLY A 167 19.06 -9.08 -18.46
N GLN A 168 17.96 -8.50 -17.98
CA GLN A 168 16.83 -8.02 -18.79
C GLN A 168 16.87 -6.49 -19.02
N ALA A 169 17.99 -5.85 -18.69
CA ALA A 169 18.18 -4.42 -18.78
C ALA A 169 18.18 -3.88 -20.22
#